data_650485559f05d20f9d35b73ffd59976a
#
_entry.id   650485559f05d20f9d35b73ffd59976a
#
_cell.length_a   1.000
_cell.length_b   1.000
_cell.length_c   1.000
_cell.angle_alpha   90.00
_cell.angle_beta   90.00
_cell.angle_gamma   90.00
#
_symmetry.space_group_name_H-M   'P 1'
#
loop_
_entity.id
_entity.type
_entity.pdbx_description
1 polymer ?
#
loop_
_entity_poly.entity_id
_entity_poly.type
_entity_poly.pdbx_seq_one_letter_code
_entity_poly.pdbx_strand_id
1 'polypeptide(L)'
;KILNKYQFLNSINFFLKETDISIIDLKKKKKNFHARHSAKKKIYKYIIMNRATHSPIFKKRSWQIKKKLNLPQMKKGIKFFLGTHNFSAMRASSCTAKSPIRTISKAHIKKKKDCIIFTFQSKSFLQKQVRSMVGCLKYVGEDKWKPEKIRFVINSKKRNLCAPPAPPDGLYLEKVFY
;
A
#
# COMPACT_ATOMS: atom_id res chain seq x y z
N LYS A 1 23.34 15.44 -30.15
CA LYS A 1 23.38 16.47 -29.08
C LYS A 1 22.96 15.83 -27.76
N ILE A 2 23.83 15.78 -26.75
CA ILE A 2 23.49 15.30 -25.44
C ILE A 2 22.72 16.43 -24.77
N LEU A 3 21.38 16.26 -24.62
CA LEU A 3 20.56 17.16 -23.84
C LEU A 3 21.06 17.14 -22.40
N ASN A 4 21.22 18.31 -21.77
CA ASN A 4 21.50 18.34 -20.36
C ASN A 4 20.26 17.81 -19.57
N LYS A 5 20.49 17.35 -18.35
CA LYS A 5 19.43 16.74 -17.49
C LYS A 5 18.18 17.63 -17.38
N TYR A 6 18.37 18.94 -17.25
CA TYR A 6 17.29 19.91 -17.09
C TYR A 6 16.44 20.04 -18.36
N GLN A 7 17.08 20.18 -19.52
CA GLN A 7 16.39 20.25 -20.80
C GLN A 7 15.58 18.97 -21.08
N PHE A 8 16.18 17.80 -20.80
CA PHE A 8 15.48 16.53 -20.98
C PHE A 8 14.28 16.37 -20.05
N LEU A 9 14.42 16.79 -18.77
CA LEU A 9 13.32 16.78 -17.79
C LEU A 9 12.16 17.67 -18.23
N ASN A 10 12.46 18.90 -18.68
CA ASN A 10 11.46 19.84 -19.15
C ASN A 10 10.76 19.33 -20.42
N SER A 11 11.50 18.77 -21.36
CA SER A 11 10.92 18.20 -22.58
C SER A 11 9.92 17.08 -22.28
N ILE A 12 10.26 16.15 -21.37
CA ILE A 12 9.33 15.08 -20.97
C ILE A 12 8.09 15.68 -20.30
N ASN A 13 8.26 16.59 -19.34
CA ASN A 13 7.13 17.18 -18.63
C ASN A 13 6.25 18.04 -19.54
N PHE A 14 6.79 18.64 -20.61
CA PHE A 14 6.00 19.31 -21.61
C PHE A 14 4.97 18.38 -22.28
N PHE A 15 5.37 17.17 -22.66
CA PHE A 15 4.45 16.17 -23.21
C PHE A 15 3.48 15.58 -22.18
N LEU A 16 3.80 15.65 -20.89
CA LEU A 16 2.98 15.12 -19.80
C LEU A 16 2.03 16.15 -19.19
N LYS A 17 2.05 17.42 -19.63
CA LYS A 17 1.31 18.54 -18.99
C LYS A 17 -0.20 18.31 -18.87
N GLU A 18 -0.81 17.59 -19.80
CA GLU A 18 -2.25 17.27 -19.80
C GLU A 18 -2.56 15.96 -19.06
N THR A 19 -1.58 15.37 -18.38
CA THR A 19 -1.74 14.11 -17.64
C THR A 19 -1.58 14.32 -16.14
N ASP A 20 -1.99 13.34 -15.33
CA ASP A 20 -1.75 13.33 -13.88
C ASP A 20 -0.32 12.85 -13.53
N ILE A 21 0.64 12.98 -14.47
CA ILE A 21 2.03 12.50 -14.31
C ILE A 21 2.99 13.66 -14.39
N SER A 22 3.93 13.74 -13.44
CA SER A 22 5.05 14.68 -13.48
C SER A 22 6.35 13.97 -13.11
N ILE A 23 7.40 14.20 -13.90
CA ILE A 23 8.75 13.71 -13.63
C ILE A 23 9.50 14.73 -12.79
N ILE A 24 9.88 14.35 -11.57
CA ILE A 24 10.53 15.26 -10.62
C ILE A 24 12.06 15.21 -10.74
N ASP A 25 12.62 14.03 -11.04
CA ASP A 25 14.07 13.83 -11.12
C ASP A 25 14.43 12.71 -12.09
N LEU A 26 15.63 12.83 -12.67
CA LEU A 26 16.23 11.86 -13.59
C LEU A 26 17.62 11.47 -13.08
N LYS A 27 17.90 10.16 -13.08
CA LYS A 27 19.20 9.63 -12.70
C LYS A 27 19.65 8.55 -13.66
N LYS A 28 20.84 8.72 -14.25
CA LYS A 28 21.49 7.67 -15.05
C LYS A 28 21.79 6.47 -14.15
N LYS A 29 21.50 5.27 -14.63
CA LYS A 29 21.77 4.01 -13.94
C LYS A 29 22.70 3.12 -14.78
N LYS A 30 23.27 2.08 -14.16
CA LYS A 30 24.05 1.06 -14.85
C LYS A 30 23.20 0.31 -15.88
N LYS A 31 23.81 -0.24 -16.93
CA LYS A 31 23.13 -0.90 -18.06
C LYS A 31 22.23 -2.07 -17.62
N ASN A 32 22.59 -2.79 -16.56
CA ASN A 32 21.83 -3.91 -16.00
C ASN A 32 20.76 -3.51 -14.98
N PHE A 33 20.50 -2.21 -14.80
CA PHE A 33 19.47 -1.74 -13.87
C PHE A 33 18.06 -2.06 -14.41
N HIS A 34 17.23 -2.63 -13.52
CA HIS A 34 15.83 -2.91 -13.80
C HIS A 34 14.94 -2.28 -12.71
N ALA A 35 14.09 -1.32 -13.06
CA ALA A 35 13.29 -0.54 -12.10
C ALA A 35 12.46 -1.39 -11.13
N ARG A 36 11.96 -2.56 -11.55
CA ARG A 36 11.18 -3.46 -10.70
C ARG A 36 12.07 -4.38 -9.85
N HIS A 37 13.10 -4.96 -10.45
CA HIS A 37 13.89 -6.03 -9.83
C HIS A 37 15.07 -5.51 -9.01
N SER A 38 15.64 -4.35 -9.38
CA SER A 38 16.72 -3.70 -8.62
C SER A 38 16.25 -2.98 -7.37
N ALA A 39 14.92 -2.93 -7.12
CA ALA A 39 14.37 -2.29 -5.93
C ALA A 39 14.74 -3.07 -4.66
N LYS A 40 15.39 -2.40 -3.72
CA LYS A 40 15.77 -2.94 -2.41
C LYS A 40 14.66 -2.84 -1.38
N LYS A 41 13.84 -1.79 -1.48
CA LYS A 41 12.77 -1.49 -0.53
C LYS A 41 11.67 -0.66 -1.18
N LYS A 42 10.41 -0.94 -0.84
CA LYS A 42 9.22 -0.21 -1.27
C LYS A 42 8.40 0.20 -0.06
N ILE A 43 7.90 1.43 -0.07
CA ILE A 43 6.96 1.93 0.94
C ILE A 43 5.63 2.17 0.25
N TYR A 44 4.58 1.55 0.78
CA TYR A 44 3.21 1.83 0.42
C TYR A 44 2.49 2.55 1.55
N LYS A 45 1.69 3.53 1.20
CA LYS A 45 0.69 4.14 2.07
C LYS A 45 -0.71 3.76 1.61
N TYR A 46 -1.62 3.65 2.57
CA TYR A 46 -3.04 3.57 2.30
C TYR A 46 -3.77 4.59 3.17
N ILE A 47 -4.71 5.32 2.58
CA ILE A 47 -5.45 6.39 3.26
C ILE A 47 -6.92 6.01 3.36
N ILE A 48 -7.44 5.97 4.58
CA ILE A 48 -8.87 5.93 4.88
C ILE A 48 -9.30 7.32 5.35
N MET A 49 -10.33 7.90 4.74
CA MET A 49 -11.06 9.06 5.23
C MET A 49 -12.14 8.57 6.18
N ASN A 50 -11.98 8.79 7.49
CA ASN A 50 -12.86 8.27 8.52
C ASN A 50 -13.68 9.37 9.18
N ARG A 51 -14.75 9.75 8.52
CA ARG A 51 -15.77 10.71 9.01
C ARG A 51 -17.12 10.45 8.33
N ALA A 52 -18.20 10.96 8.92
CA ALA A 52 -19.56 10.76 8.42
C ALA A 52 -19.79 11.42 7.05
N THR A 53 -19.34 12.68 6.88
CA THR A 53 -19.48 13.43 5.63
C THR A 53 -18.40 13.08 4.63
N HIS A 54 -18.72 13.07 3.34
CA HIS A 54 -17.71 12.86 2.29
C HIS A 54 -16.73 14.04 2.19
N SER A 55 -15.60 13.82 1.58
CA SER A 55 -14.60 14.86 1.31
C SER A 55 -14.40 15.00 -0.20
N PRO A 56 -14.83 16.11 -0.82
CA PRO A 56 -14.62 16.35 -2.24
C PRO A 56 -13.13 16.29 -2.63
N ILE A 57 -12.24 16.88 -1.81
CA ILE A 57 -10.78 16.92 -2.04
C ILE A 57 -10.17 15.51 -2.06
N PHE A 58 -10.70 14.56 -1.25
CA PHE A 58 -10.23 13.19 -1.16
C PHE A 58 -11.02 12.19 -2.01
N LYS A 59 -11.96 12.66 -2.84
CA LYS A 59 -12.67 11.84 -3.81
C LYS A 59 -11.66 11.16 -4.74
N LYS A 60 -11.77 9.83 -4.92
CA LYS A 60 -10.81 8.99 -5.67
C LYS A 60 -9.36 9.02 -5.14
N ARG A 61 -9.12 9.58 -3.94
CA ARG A 61 -7.80 9.68 -3.32
C ARG A 61 -7.73 9.02 -1.95
N SER A 62 -8.85 8.51 -1.44
CA SER A 62 -8.94 7.79 -0.16
C SER A 62 -10.16 6.89 -0.14
N TRP A 63 -10.15 5.91 0.75
CA TRP A 63 -11.33 5.11 1.04
C TRP A 63 -12.19 5.80 2.09
N GLN A 64 -13.38 6.27 1.70
CA GLN A 64 -14.34 6.87 2.63
C GLN A 64 -14.98 5.79 3.48
N ILE A 65 -14.89 5.91 4.80
CA ILE A 65 -15.59 5.06 5.79
C ILE A 65 -16.32 5.98 6.78
N LYS A 66 -17.66 5.91 6.78
CA LYS A 66 -18.49 6.77 7.63
C LYS A 66 -18.47 6.35 9.11
N LYS A 67 -18.55 5.03 9.36
CA LYS A 67 -18.52 4.48 10.73
C LYS A 67 -17.17 4.76 11.37
N LYS A 68 -17.18 5.28 12.61
CA LYS A 68 -15.94 5.48 13.40
C LYS A 68 -15.22 4.14 13.61
N LEU A 69 -13.93 4.11 13.30
CA LEU A 69 -13.10 2.93 13.42
C LEU A 69 -12.35 2.90 14.76
N ASN A 70 -12.25 1.72 15.35
CA ASN A 70 -11.53 1.47 16.60
C ASN A 70 -10.02 1.42 16.33
N LEU A 71 -9.39 2.61 16.37
CA LEU A 71 -7.97 2.79 16.06
C LEU A 71 -7.03 2.01 17.01
N PRO A 72 -7.27 1.94 18.35
CA PRO A 72 -6.49 1.11 19.25
C PRO A 72 -6.44 -0.37 18.82
N GLN A 73 -7.57 -0.97 18.47
CA GLN A 73 -7.61 -2.36 18.02
C GLN A 73 -6.89 -2.55 16.68
N MET A 74 -7.05 -1.61 15.75
CA MET A 74 -6.33 -1.63 14.47
C MET A 74 -4.80 -1.54 14.69
N LYS A 75 -4.34 -0.72 15.65
CA LYS A 75 -2.92 -0.62 16.01
C LYS A 75 -2.38 -1.91 16.66
N LYS A 76 -3.19 -2.66 17.38
CA LYS A 76 -2.84 -4.01 17.84
C LYS A 76 -2.75 -4.96 16.65
N GLY A 77 -3.76 -4.97 15.78
CA GLY A 77 -3.85 -5.86 14.64
C GLY A 77 -2.74 -5.69 13.60
N ILE A 78 -2.30 -4.46 13.32
CA ILE A 78 -1.27 -4.22 12.30
C ILE A 78 0.08 -4.86 12.64
N LYS A 79 0.37 -5.06 13.93
CA LYS A 79 1.61 -5.69 14.40
C LYS A 79 1.74 -7.15 13.93
N PHE A 80 0.63 -7.86 13.70
CA PHE A 80 0.65 -9.24 13.21
C PHE A 80 1.16 -9.39 11.78
N PHE A 81 1.26 -8.30 11.01
CA PHE A 81 1.88 -8.34 9.68
C PHE A 81 3.40 -8.22 9.70
N LEU A 82 4.00 -7.77 10.81
CA LEU A 82 5.45 -7.62 10.93
C LEU A 82 6.16 -8.97 10.89
N GLY A 83 7.34 -8.98 10.26
CA GLY A 83 8.13 -10.19 10.11
C GLY A 83 7.90 -10.90 8.78
N THR A 84 8.41 -12.12 8.69
CA THR A 84 8.34 -12.97 7.49
C THR A 84 7.17 -13.94 7.62
N HIS A 85 6.24 -13.84 6.68
CA HIS A 85 5.04 -14.67 6.67
C HIS A 85 4.71 -15.16 5.26
N ASN A 86 3.94 -16.26 5.19
CA ASN A 86 3.28 -16.68 3.98
C ASN A 86 1.98 -15.90 3.80
N PHE A 87 1.94 -14.98 2.83
CA PHE A 87 0.79 -14.12 2.55
C PHE A 87 -0.15 -14.69 1.47
N SER A 88 -0.21 -16.02 1.28
CA SER A 88 -1.12 -16.66 0.31
C SER A 88 -2.57 -16.21 0.50
N ALA A 89 -3.04 -16.09 1.76
CA ALA A 89 -4.39 -15.60 2.06
C ALA A 89 -4.65 -14.15 1.60
N MET A 90 -3.62 -13.36 1.35
CA MET A 90 -3.75 -11.92 1.07
C MET A 90 -3.34 -11.54 -0.36
N ARG A 91 -2.97 -12.51 -1.21
CA ARG A 91 -2.65 -12.26 -2.62
C ARG A 91 -3.87 -12.39 -3.52
N ALA A 92 -3.85 -11.74 -4.68
CA ALA A 92 -4.84 -11.97 -5.72
C ALA A 92 -4.68 -13.38 -6.32
N SER A 93 -5.77 -13.97 -6.82
CA SER A 93 -5.72 -15.24 -7.59
C SER A 93 -4.84 -15.12 -8.83
N SER A 94 -4.89 -13.97 -9.51
CA SER A 94 -4.07 -13.65 -10.69
C SER A 94 -2.61 -13.28 -10.38
N CYS A 95 -2.15 -13.46 -9.13
CA CYS A 95 -0.79 -13.11 -8.76
C CYS A 95 0.23 -14.12 -9.30
N THR A 96 1.11 -13.69 -10.20
CA THR A 96 2.15 -14.51 -10.85
C THR A 96 3.42 -14.70 -10.01
N ALA A 97 3.47 -14.18 -8.77
CA ALA A 97 4.64 -14.33 -7.92
C ALA A 97 4.90 -15.80 -7.56
N LYS A 98 6.12 -16.30 -7.83
CA LYS A 98 6.53 -17.68 -7.57
C LYS A 98 6.40 -18.06 -6.08
N SER A 99 6.81 -17.17 -5.16
CA SER A 99 6.71 -17.39 -3.72
C SER A 99 5.73 -16.43 -3.06
N PRO A 100 4.85 -16.91 -2.17
CA PRO A 100 3.96 -16.06 -1.38
C PRO A 100 4.62 -15.49 -0.12
N ILE A 101 5.86 -15.86 0.19
CA ILE A 101 6.57 -15.41 1.39
C ILE A 101 7.05 -13.98 1.20
N ARG A 102 6.73 -13.11 2.15
CA ARG A 102 7.18 -11.71 2.19
C ARG A 102 7.55 -11.31 3.60
N THR A 103 8.54 -10.42 3.69
CA THR A 103 8.96 -9.83 4.97
C THR A 103 8.49 -8.39 5.03
N ILE A 104 7.61 -8.09 5.96
CA ILE A 104 7.16 -6.72 6.25
C ILE A 104 8.06 -6.16 7.35
N SER A 105 8.93 -5.22 6.99
CA SER A 105 9.92 -4.64 7.92
C SER A 105 9.36 -3.49 8.76
N LYS A 106 8.34 -2.78 8.25
CA LYS A 106 7.61 -1.75 9.01
C LYS A 106 6.13 -1.80 8.66
N ALA A 107 5.29 -1.69 9.68
CA ALA A 107 3.85 -1.55 9.55
C ALA A 107 3.33 -0.68 10.69
N HIS A 108 2.71 0.47 10.38
CA HIS A 108 2.16 1.36 11.41
C HIS A 108 0.96 2.14 10.90
N ILE A 109 0.19 2.67 11.85
CA ILE A 109 -0.99 3.49 11.61
C ILE A 109 -0.79 4.84 12.29
N LYS A 110 -1.00 5.92 11.52
CA LYS A 110 -1.04 7.29 12.03
C LYS A 110 -2.41 7.89 11.73
N LYS A 111 -3.02 8.56 12.72
CA LYS A 111 -4.21 9.39 12.51
C LYS A 111 -3.77 10.84 12.32
N LYS A 112 -4.27 11.50 11.27
CA LYS A 112 -4.08 12.93 11.03
C LYS A 112 -5.45 13.52 10.69
N LYS A 113 -6.04 14.28 11.62
CA LYS A 113 -7.43 14.75 11.52
C LYS A 113 -8.36 13.55 11.24
N ASP A 114 -9.12 13.60 10.16
CA ASP A 114 -10.06 12.55 9.75
C ASP A 114 -9.40 11.42 8.93
N CYS A 115 -8.11 11.55 8.61
CA CYS A 115 -7.38 10.53 7.84
C CYS A 115 -6.72 9.51 8.76
N ILE A 116 -6.95 8.22 8.48
CA ILE A 116 -6.18 7.11 9.02
C ILE A 116 -5.21 6.66 7.94
N ILE A 117 -3.92 6.79 8.21
CA ILE A 117 -2.85 6.52 7.25
C ILE A 117 -2.10 5.27 7.70
N PHE A 118 -2.14 4.24 6.87
CA PHE A 118 -1.37 3.02 7.03
C PHE A 118 -0.08 3.14 6.24
N THR A 119 1.01 2.69 6.81
CA THR A 119 2.30 2.63 6.11
C THR A 119 2.86 1.23 6.24
N PHE A 120 3.25 0.65 5.09
CA PHE A 120 3.86 -0.68 5.02
C PHE A 120 5.18 -0.60 4.25
N GLN A 121 6.21 -1.26 4.77
CA GLN A 121 7.52 -1.34 4.14
C GLN A 121 7.94 -2.80 3.97
N SER A 122 8.39 -3.13 2.76
CA SER A 122 8.92 -4.44 2.39
C SER A 122 9.87 -4.32 1.20
N LYS A 123 10.68 -5.34 0.93
CA LYS A 123 11.43 -5.44 -0.34
C LYS A 123 10.48 -5.56 -1.52
N SER A 124 9.40 -6.33 -1.37
CA SER A 124 8.37 -6.51 -2.40
C SER A 124 7.03 -6.89 -1.78
N PHE A 125 5.96 -6.68 -2.51
CA PHE A 125 4.61 -7.06 -2.13
C PHE A 125 3.98 -7.93 -3.20
N LEU A 126 3.06 -8.81 -2.79
CA LEU A 126 2.21 -9.56 -3.69
C LEU A 126 1.11 -8.65 -4.28
N GLN A 127 0.56 -9.05 -5.41
CA GLN A 127 -0.59 -8.35 -6.00
C GLN A 127 -1.77 -8.30 -5.02
N LYS A 128 -2.35 -7.12 -4.81
CA LYS A 128 -3.41 -6.80 -3.85
C LYS A 128 -3.07 -7.02 -2.36
N GLN A 129 -1.83 -7.44 -2.00
CA GLN A 129 -1.47 -7.74 -0.60
C GLN A 129 -1.76 -6.56 0.35
N VAL A 130 -1.26 -5.35 0.06
CA VAL A 130 -1.47 -4.18 0.93
C VAL A 130 -2.96 -3.88 1.09
N ARG A 131 -3.74 -3.93 0.02
CA ARG A 131 -5.19 -3.73 0.05
C ARG A 131 -5.91 -4.78 0.89
N SER A 132 -5.49 -6.05 0.82
CA SER A 132 -6.04 -7.13 1.64
C SER A 132 -5.71 -6.94 3.12
N MET A 133 -4.47 -6.53 3.44
CA MET A 133 -4.06 -6.20 4.81
C MET A 133 -4.91 -5.06 5.40
N VAL A 134 -5.16 -4.00 4.63
CA VAL A 134 -6.02 -2.89 5.04
C VAL A 134 -7.48 -3.34 5.19
N GLY A 135 -7.98 -4.22 4.32
CA GLY A 135 -9.32 -4.81 4.45
C GLY A 135 -9.49 -5.56 5.78
N CYS A 136 -8.51 -6.37 6.16
CA CYS A 136 -8.50 -7.06 7.47
C CYS A 136 -8.49 -6.05 8.64
N LEU A 137 -7.67 -5.01 8.55
CA LEU A 137 -7.62 -3.95 9.58
C LEU A 137 -8.93 -3.17 9.67
N LYS A 138 -9.62 -2.96 8.55
CA LYS A 138 -10.95 -2.34 8.56
C LYS A 138 -11.96 -3.19 9.30
N TYR A 139 -11.96 -4.50 9.14
CA TYR A 139 -12.84 -5.41 9.90
C TYR A 139 -12.51 -5.39 11.40
N VAL A 140 -11.24 -5.28 11.77
CA VAL A 140 -10.84 -5.06 13.18
C VAL A 140 -11.32 -3.69 13.68
N GLY A 141 -11.19 -2.63 12.85
CA GLY A 141 -11.64 -1.29 13.21
C GLY A 141 -13.16 -1.13 13.34
N GLU A 142 -13.94 -1.99 12.69
CA GLU A 142 -15.40 -2.08 12.83
C GLU A 142 -15.85 -2.98 13.99
N ASP A 143 -14.88 -3.51 14.77
CA ASP A 143 -15.08 -4.49 15.85
C ASP A 143 -15.76 -5.81 15.38
N LYS A 144 -15.72 -6.09 14.03
CA LYS A 144 -16.18 -7.37 13.47
C LYS A 144 -15.20 -8.49 13.74
N TRP A 145 -13.91 -8.17 13.88
CA TRP A 145 -12.83 -9.09 14.17
C TRP A 145 -12.03 -8.62 15.38
N LYS A 146 -11.65 -9.56 16.24
CA LYS A 146 -10.55 -9.33 17.20
C LYS A 146 -9.22 -9.21 16.44
N PRO A 147 -8.22 -8.44 16.93
CA PRO A 147 -6.92 -8.28 16.25
C PRO A 147 -6.23 -9.61 15.93
N GLU A 148 -6.37 -10.62 16.80
CA GLU A 148 -5.77 -11.95 16.67
C GLU A 148 -6.30 -12.72 15.44
N LYS A 149 -7.49 -12.37 14.94
CA LYS A 149 -8.03 -12.96 13.71
C LYS A 149 -7.11 -12.74 12.51
N ILE A 150 -6.32 -11.66 12.50
CA ILE A 150 -5.32 -11.39 11.46
C ILE A 150 -4.24 -12.48 11.45
N ARG A 151 -3.72 -12.88 12.62
CA ARG A 151 -2.76 -13.98 12.75
C ARG A 151 -3.36 -15.29 12.23
N PHE A 152 -4.59 -15.58 12.62
CA PHE A 152 -5.31 -16.76 12.15
C PHE A 152 -5.42 -16.78 10.61
N VAL A 153 -5.79 -15.65 9.98
CA VAL A 153 -5.90 -15.54 8.51
C VAL A 153 -4.55 -15.77 7.83
N ILE A 154 -3.46 -15.21 8.35
CA ILE A 154 -2.11 -15.43 7.82
C ILE A 154 -1.75 -16.92 7.86
N ASN A 155 -1.94 -17.55 9.03
CA ASN A 155 -1.57 -18.95 9.25
C ASN A 155 -2.43 -19.92 8.44
N SER A 156 -3.69 -19.58 8.18
CA SER A 156 -4.60 -20.40 7.38
C SER A 156 -4.17 -20.55 5.92
N LYS A 157 -3.44 -19.56 5.37
CA LYS A 157 -3.06 -19.47 3.94
C LYS A 157 -4.27 -19.45 2.97
N LYS A 158 -5.50 -19.46 3.48
CA LYS A 158 -6.75 -19.57 2.71
C LYS A 158 -7.31 -18.19 2.37
N ARG A 159 -7.50 -17.89 1.08
CA ARG A 159 -8.00 -16.59 0.60
C ARG A 159 -9.44 -16.29 1.04
N ASN A 160 -10.30 -17.30 1.10
CA ASN A 160 -11.70 -17.17 1.51
C ASN A 160 -11.89 -16.73 2.97
N LEU A 161 -10.87 -16.93 3.81
CA LEU A 161 -10.88 -16.46 5.21
C LEU A 161 -10.38 -15.02 5.37
N CYS A 162 -9.82 -14.43 4.31
CA CYS A 162 -9.33 -13.05 4.34
C CYS A 162 -10.47 -12.08 4.01
N ALA A 163 -10.47 -10.93 4.67
CA ALA A 163 -11.40 -9.87 4.33
C ALA A 163 -11.26 -9.43 2.86
N PRO A 164 -12.31 -8.87 2.25
CA PRO A 164 -12.22 -8.26 0.93
C PRO A 164 -11.09 -7.21 0.87
N PRO A 165 -10.38 -7.09 -0.26
CA PRO A 165 -9.35 -6.07 -0.41
C PRO A 165 -9.96 -4.68 -0.42
N ALA A 166 -9.32 -3.74 0.27
CA ALA A 166 -9.70 -2.33 0.24
C ALA A 166 -9.73 -1.78 -1.21
N PRO A 167 -10.56 -0.77 -1.54
CA PRO A 167 -10.58 -0.11 -2.85
C PRO A 167 -9.21 0.40 -3.27
N PRO A 168 -8.94 0.58 -4.59
CA PRO A 168 -7.64 1.07 -5.06
C PRO A 168 -7.37 2.54 -4.69
N ASP A 169 -8.41 3.36 -4.57
CA ASP A 169 -8.33 4.82 -4.47
C ASP A 169 -7.49 5.36 -3.31
N GLY A 170 -7.38 4.58 -2.24
CA GLY A 170 -6.56 4.96 -1.08
C GLY A 170 -5.10 4.49 -1.14
N LEU A 171 -4.68 3.74 -2.17
CA LEU A 171 -3.36 3.12 -2.22
C LEU A 171 -2.34 3.97 -2.96
N TYR A 172 -1.19 4.20 -2.31
CA TYR A 172 -0.06 4.97 -2.87
C TYR A 172 1.24 4.18 -2.76
N LEU A 173 1.98 4.08 -3.86
CA LEU A 173 3.40 3.74 -3.82
C LEU A 173 4.19 5.01 -3.47
N GLU A 174 4.51 5.17 -2.19
CA GLU A 174 5.14 6.40 -1.70
C GLU A 174 6.60 6.51 -2.12
N LYS A 175 7.35 5.41 -2.00
CA LYS A 175 8.78 5.45 -2.27
C LYS A 175 9.32 4.08 -2.68
N VAL A 176 10.23 4.08 -3.64
CA VAL A 176 11.05 2.94 -4.02
C VAL A 176 12.53 3.30 -3.78
N PHE A 177 13.26 2.39 -3.16
CA PHE A 177 14.70 2.55 -2.91
C PHE A 177 15.46 1.54 -3.75
N TYR A 178 16.54 2.01 -4.35
CA TYR A 178 17.44 1.24 -5.22
C TYR A 178 18.82 1.08 -4.61
#